data_861f401f7c5e1ad7a3245f6d2114bf82
#
_entry.id   861f401f7c5e1ad7a3245f6d2114bf82
#
_cell.length_a   1.000
_cell.length_b   1.000
_cell.length_c   1.000
_cell.angle_alpha   90.00
_cell.angle_beta   90.00
_cell.angle_gamma   90.00
#
_symmetry.space_group_name_H-M   'P 1'
#
loop_
_entity.id
_entity.type
_entity.pdbx_description
1 polymer ?
#
loop_
_entity_poly.entity_id
_entity_poly.type
_entity_poly.pdbx_seq_one_letter_code
_entity_poly.pdbx_strand_id
1 'polypeptide(L)'
;MKNPPPDFATMQQPSDWTERHRPRSEQSLEGNDVQRRKIRAWLDEWRNGVPNKKALLLVGPPGVGKTTVARAIAEDMGWNVVELNASDDRNAAAIRKAATSGAIHRSLFHDPNAPPSRTLVLLDEVDHLSGGLRQVSQDRINRAMTGEEGPNASLSGDSGGKAELLSLLQQTKQPVMLACNEEMGLWGRNSSWRSTRDRFTKHVLKINFVRASDEALRRIARRVLREEKIDFDDEAINALAQTNHGDLRALVRDLQVMTAGLNGKPLTKSIVLHHVEASQRDTTVEIFPGLENLYRMSVSSEASEVIRTIDKEPQDFLAWVHWNNASLFTDARSVRRGSRTLVQADRNFMGRFINQAHRSTYWTQHLSALSASVANRVPLKGKLYPNYPNFLRRSGSVGRGGMIGKLSEWCSTSQVATREDFLQPLLTLAQPDSPLGNPEHFTTSIHLGFTAEEHLSLTGMAKSRRSSKELMAAYDAAWLKHEDETRRPTPRSEPVRVVEEPVHPHHDEAEQEDGQPPAGQTTLF
;
A
#
# COMPACT_ATOMS: atom_id res chain seq x y z
N MET A 1 -55.85 -19.38 -33.98
CA MET A 1 -54.41 -19.61 -34.16
C MET A 1 -53.68 -18.76 -33.14
N LYS A 2 -53.16 -19.35 -32.06
CA LYS A 2 -52.35 -18.65 -31.04
C LYS A 2 -50.92 -18.66 -31.55
N ASN A 3 -50.29 -17.49 -31.68
CA ASN A 3 -48.87 -17.38 -31.96
C ASN A 3 -48.08 -18.07 -30.87
N PRO A 4 -47.03 -18.86 -31.19
CA PRO A 4 -46.14 -19.43 -30.20
C PRO A 4 -45.40 -18.30 -29.46
N PRO A 5 -45.08 -18.49 -28.18
CA PRO A 5 -44.30 -17.49 -27.42
C PRO A 5 -42.94 -17.26 -28.07
N PRO A 6 -42.36 -16.06 -27.96
CA PRO A 6 -41.07 -15.76 -28.57
C PRO A 6 -40.01 -16.66 -27.95
N ASP A 7 -39.19 -17.22 -28.81
CA ASP A 7 -38.05 -18.09 -28.49
C ASP A 7 -37.01 -17.29 -27.68
N PHE A 8 -36.88 -17.54 -26.39
CA PHE A 8 -35.88 -16.92 -25.49
C PHE A 8 -34.45 -17.41 -25.75
N ALA A 9 -34.17 -18.05 -26.89
CA ALA A 9 -32.94 -18.76 -27.17
C ALA A 9 -31.85 -17.94 -27.91
N THR A 10 -31.96 -16.64 -28.07
CA THR A 10 -30.89 -15.80 -28.61
C THR A 10 -30.49 -14.71 -27.65
N MET A 11 -29.98 -15.06 -26.46
CA MET A 11 -29.09 -14.16 -25.75
C MET A 11 -27.85 -13.97 -26.62
N GLN A 12 -27.70 -12.79 -27.23
CA GLN A 12 -26.51 -12.43 -27.98
C GLN A 12 -25.29 -12.67 -27.07
N GLN A 13 -24.38 -13.53 -27.52
CA GLN A 13 -23.14 -13.78 -26.77
C GLN A 13 -22.39 -12.45 -26.59
N PRO A 14 -21.81 -12.19 -25.41
CA PRO A 14 -21.04 -10.98 -25.18
C PRO A 14 -20.00 -10.76 -26.28
N SER A 15 -19.88 -9.55 -26.79
CA SER A 15 -18.86 -9.20 -27.79
C SER A 15 -17.45 -9.26 -27.24
N ASP A 16 -17.27 -9.02 -25.94
CA ASP A 16 -16.00 -9.12 -25.22
C ASP A 16 -15.70 -10.59 -24.91
N TRP A 17 -14.58 -11.08 -25.41
CA TRP A 17 -14.13 -12.45 -25.19
C TRP A 17 -13.78 -12.73 -23.72
N THR A 18 -13.37 -11.74 -22.96
CA THR A 18 -13.08 -11.94 -21.53
C THR A 18 -14.33 -12.35 -20.74
N GLU A 19 -15.50 -11.89 -21.14
CA GLU A 19 -16.78 -12.31 -20.56
C GLU A 19 -17.36 -13.56 -21.23
N ARG A 20 -17.19 -13.70 -22.57
CA ARG A 20 -17.69 -14.86 -23.31
C ARG A 20 -17.00 -16.16 -22.89
N HIS A 21 -15.68 -16.14 -22.75
CA HIS A 21 -14.85 -17.30 -22.38
C HIS A 21 -14.56 -17.36 -20.89
N ARG A 22 -15.25 -16.57 -20.07
CA ARG A 22 -15.11 -16.60 -18.62
C ARG A 22 -15.53 -17.97 -18.09
N PRO A 23 -14.63 -18.72 -17.40
CA PRO A 23 -14.97 -19.99 -16.81
C PRO A 23 -16.14 -19.91 -15.84
N ARG A 24 -17.14 -20.80 -16.01
CA ARG A 24 -18.32 -20.90 -15.14
C ARG A 24 -18.33 -22.16 -14.28
N SER A 25 -17.37 -23.05 -14.49
CA SER A 25 -17.21 -24.28 -13.73
C SER A 25 -15.77 -24.47 -13.29
N GLU A 26 -15.54 -25.20 -12.19
CA GLU A 26 -14.20 -25.51 -11.69
C GLU A 26 -13.36 -26.28 -12.73
N GLN A 27 -13.99 -27.15 -13.53
CA GLN A 27 -13.32 -27.93 -14.55
C GLN A 27 -12.75 -27.10 -15.68
N SER A 28 -13.35 -25.94 -15.97
CA SER A 28 -12.91 -25.01 -17.02
C SER A 28 -11.83 -24.03 -16.55
N LEU A 29 -11.50 -24.04 -15.26
CA LEU A 29 -10.45 -23.20 -14.69
C LEU A 29 -9.06 -23.75 -14.99
N GLU A 30 -8.10 -22.86 -15.26
CA GLU A 30 -6.71 -23.19 -15.49
C GLU A 30 -5.80 -22.40 -14.54
N GLY A 31 -4.74 -23.07 -14.07
CA GLY A 31 -3.77 -22.48 -13.15
C GLY A 31 -4.25 -22.38 -11.71
N ASN A 32 -3.34 -22.03 -10.81
CA ASN A 32 -3.60 -21.88 -9.38
C ASN A 32 -4.31 -23.10 -8.72
N ASP A 33 -3.94 -24.34 -9.11
CA ASP A 33 -4.62 -25.56 -8.68
C ASP A 33 -4.62 -25.78 -7.16
N VAL A 34 -3.52 -25.42 -6.50
CA VAL A 34 -3.41 -25.53 -5.03
C VAL A 34 -4.36 -24.54 -4.35
N GLN A 35 -4.46 -23.34 -4.90
CA GLN A 35 -5.34 -22.29 -4.40
C GLN A 35 -6.81 -22.67 -4.59
N ARG A 36 -7.17 -23.20 -5.76
CA ARG A 36 -8.51 -23.68 -6.07
C ARG A 36 -8.96 -24.77 -5.09
N ARG A 37 -8.10 -25.76 -4.83
CA ARG A 37 -8.38 -26.81 -3.85
C ARG A 37 -8.59 -26.26 -2.44
N LYS A 38 -7.83 -25.24 -2.02
CA LYS A 38 -8.01 -24.58 -0.72
C LYS A 38 -9.34 -23.83 -0.65
N ILE A 39 -9.72 -23.13 -1.72
CA ILE A 39 -11.01 -22.45 -1.82
C ILE A 39 -12.14 -23.47 -1.74
N ARG A 40 -12.06 -24.55 -2.50
CA ARG A 40 -13.06 -25.63 -2.49
C ARG A 40 -13.22 -26.24 -1.11
N ALA A 41 -12.14 -26.62 -0.46
CA ALA A 41 -12.15 -27.20 0.88
C ALA A 41 -12.80 -26.25 1.90
N TRP A 42 -12.48 -24.93 1.83
CA TRP A 42 -13.10 -23.95 2.71
C TRP A 42 -14.61 -23.76 2.44
N LEU A 43 -15.04 -23.80 1.18
CA LEU A 43 -16.46 -23.76 0.84
C LEU A 43 -17.19 -25.04 1.30
N ASP A 44 -16.54 -26.19 1.25
CA ASP A 44 -17.11 -27.45 1.77
C ASP A 44 -17.27 -27.42 3.30
N GLU A 45 -16.37 -26.74 4.05
CA GLU A 45 -16.58 -26.49 5.49
C GLU A 45 -17.89 -25.74 5.76
N TRP A 46 -18.24 -24.79 4.90
CA TRP A 46 -19.50 -24.05 5.02
C TRP A 46 -20.75 -24.91 4.81
N ARG A 47 -20.68 -26.05 4.13
CA ARG A 47 -21.78 -27.02 4.05
C ARG A 47 -22.07 -27.63 5.40
N ASN A 48 -21.05 -27.85 6.21
CA ASN A 48 -21.13 -28.50 7.51
C ASN A 48 -21.37 -27.52 8.67
N GLY A 49 -21.36 -26.23 8.42
CA GLY A 49 -21.57 -25.21 9.45
C GLY A 49 -20.87 -23.90 9.13
N VAL A 50 -20.64 -23.08 10.15
CA VAL A 50 -19.89 -21.81 10.01
C VAL A 50 -18.45 -22.07 10.47
N PRO A 51 -17.45 -21.95 9.59
CA PRO A 51 -16.06 -22.19 9.95
C PRO A 51 -15.50 -21.07 10.85
N ASN A 52 -14.40 -21.35 11.55
CA ASN A 52 -13.70 -20.35 12.36
C ASN A 52 -13.24 -19.14 11.55
N LYS A 53 -12.74 -19.39 10.34
CA LYS A 53 -12.38 -18.34 9.38
C LYS A 53 -13.56 -18.14 8.45
N LYS A 54 -14.31 -17.08 8.68
CA LYS A 54 -15.56 -16.80 7.96
C LYS A 54 -15.34 -16.19 6.59
N ALA A 55 -14.12 -15.78 6.27
CA ALA A 55 -13.79 -15.18 4.99
C ALA A 55 -12.47 -15.69 4.41
N LEU A 56 -12.35 -15.62 3.08
CA LEU A 56 -11.08 -15.76 2.36
C LEU A 56 -10.60 -14.40 1.89
N LEU A 57 -9.29 -14.18 1.92
CA LEU A 57 -8.62 -13.05 1.26
C LEU A 57 -7.74 -13.59 0.13
N LEU A 58 -8.17 -13.35 -1.11
CA LEU A 58 -7.47 -13.73 -2.33
C LEU A 58 -6.54 -12.60 -2.73
N VAL A 59 -5.24 -12.81 -2.62
CA VAL A 59 -4.21 -11.79 -2.92
C VAL A 59 -3.40 -12.23 -4.12
N GLY A 60 -3.13 -11.33 -5.05
CA GLY A 60 -2.27 -11.62 -6.19
C GLY A 60 -2.41 -10.59 -7.31
N PRO A 61 -1.55 -10.63 -8.33
CA PRO A 61 -1.56 -9.64 -9.41
C PRO A 61 -2.90 -9.60 -10.16
N PRO A 62 -3.19 -8.51 -10.87
CA PRO A 62 -4.39 -8.43 -11.71
C PRO A 62 -4.37 -9.51 -12.81
N GLY A 63 -5.54 -9.88 -13.31
CA GLY A 63 -5.69 -10.80 -14.43
C GLY A 63 -5.42 -12.29 -14.15
N VAL A 64 -5.04 -12.68 -12.92
CA VAL A 64 -4.77 -14.11 -12.57
C VAL A 64 -6.04 -14.93 -12.25
N GLY A 65 -7.23 -14.34 -12.37
CA GLY A 65 -8.50 -15.04 -12.22
C GLY A 65 -9.05 -15.17 -10.80
N LYS A 66 -8.63 -14.35 -9.83
CA LYS A 66 -9.11 -14.40 -8.43
C LYS A 66 -10.64 -14.44 -8.32
N THR A 67 -11.30 -13.45 -8.89
CA THR A 67 -12.76 -13.29 -8.89
C THR A 67 -13.45 -14.39 -9.69
N THR A 68 -12.89 -14.75 -10.84
CA THR A 68 -13.41 -15.81 -11.70
C THR A 68 -13.40 -17.18 -11.00
N VAL A 69 -12.31 -17.51 -10.31
CA VAL A 69 -12.18 -18.79 -9.55
C VAL A 69 -13.20 -18.85 -8.42
N ALA A 70 -13.34 -17.74 -7.65
CA ALA A 70 -14.29 -17.66 -6.56
C ALA A 70 -15.72 -17.91 -7.06
N ARG A 71 -16.10 -17.27 -8.16
CA ARG A 71 -17.42 -17.38 -8.77
C ARG A 71 -17.68 -18.77 -9.34
N ALA A 72 -16.77 -19.30 -10.16
CA ALA A 72 -16.92 -20.60 -10.81
C ALA A 72 -17.09 -21.73 -9.80
N ILE A 73 -16.32 -21.75 -8.70
CA ILE A 73 -16.43 -22.78 -7.67
C ILE A 73 -17.75 -22.64 -6.91
N ALA A 74 -18.22 -21.42 -6.61
CA ALA A 74 -19.48 -21.22 -5.91
C ALA A 74 -20.68 -21.62 -6.80
N GLU A 75 -20.65 -21.31 -8.09
CA GLU A 75 -21.65 -21.71 -9.06
C GLU A 75 -21.71 -23.24 -9.19
N ASP A 76 -20.58 -23.96 -9.23
CA ASP A 76 -20.50 -25.43 -9.23
C ASP A 76 -21.08 -26.05 -7.95
N MET A 77 -21.09 -25.31 -6.85
CA MET A 77 -21.72 -25.74 -5.61
C MET A 77 -23.21 -25.43 -5.56
N GLY A 78 -23.78 -24.81 -6.60
CA GLY A 78 -25.16 -24.36 -6.63
C GLY A 78 -25.45 -23.19 -5.71
N TRP A 79 -24.44 -22.37 -5.42
CA TRP A 79 -24.58 -21.20 -4.55
C TRP A 79 -24.77 -19.92 -5.35
N ASN A 80 -25.61 -19.03 -4.83
CA ASN A 80 -25.75 -17.70 -5.41
C ASN A 80 -24.50 -16.86 -5.10
N VAL A 81 -24.10 -16.00 -6.03
CA VAL A 81 -22.98 -15.07 -5.85
C VAL A 81 -23.49 -13.64 -5.91
N VAL A 82 -23.23 -12.88 -4.85
CA VAL A 82 -23.44 -11.42 -4.81
C VAL A 82 -22.08 -10.76 -4.88
N GLU A 83 -21.82 -10.04 -5.97
CA GLU A 83 -20.56 -9.37 -6.23
C GLU A 83 -20.68 -7.87 -5.99
N LEU A 84 -19.72 -7.30 -5.29
CA LEU A 84 -19.53 -5.87 -5.09
C LEU A 84 -18.10 -5.49 -5.46
N ASN A 85 -17.95 -4.51 -6.32
CA ASN A 85 -16.65 -3.92 -6.62
C ASN A 85 -16.37 -2.75 -5.66
N ALA A 86 -15.39 -2.92 -4.78
CA ALA A 86 -15.03 -1.90 -3.81
C ALA A 86 -14.31 -0.68 -4.43
N SER A 87 -13.95 -0.71 -5.72
CA SER A 87 -13.46 0.47 -6.41
C SER A 87 -14.57 1.47 -6.74
N ASP A 88 -15.78 0.97 -7.00
CA ASP A 88 -16.93 1.78 -7.39
C ASP A 88 -17.71 2.23 -6.16
N ASP A 89 -17.98 1.28 -5.25
CA ASP A 89 -18.79 1.48 -4.05
C ASP A 89 -18.00 1.13 -2.79
N ARG A 90 -17.39 2.13 -2.16
CA ARG A 90 -16.41 1.98 -1.04
C ARG A 90 -16.94 2.34 0.34
N ASN A 91 -18.17 2.83 0.43
CA ASN A 91 -18.72 3.31 1.69
C ASN A 91 -19.40 2.21 2.51
N ALA A 92 -19.68 2.50 3.78
CA ALA A 92 -20.31 1.56 4.71
C ALA A 92 -21.70 1.11 4.24
N ALA A 93 -22.48 1.98 3.60
CA ALA A 93 -23.82 1.63 3.11
C ALA A 93 -23.78 0.61 1.97
N ALA A 94 -22.84 0.76 1.03
CA ALA A 94 -22.67 -0.18 -0.08
C ALA A 94 -22.26 -1.58 0.42
N ILE A 95 -21.30 -1.67 1.33
CA ILE A 95 -20.86 -2.94 1.92
C ILE A 95 -22.00 -3.60 2.70
N ARG A 96 -22.77 -2.81 3.47
CA ARG A 96 -23.94 -3.33 4.19
C ARG A 96 -25.03 -3.80 3.23
N LYS A 97 -25.31 -3.05 2.17
CA LYS A 97 -26.29 -3.43 1.14
C LYS A 97 -25.91 -4.77 0.51
N ALA A 98 -24.64 -4.97 0.13
CA ALA A 98 -24.16 -6.25 -0.41
C ALA A 98 -24.35 -7.40 0.59
N ALA A 99 -24.02 -7.18 1.86
CA ALA A 99 -24.20 -8.14 2.93
C ALA A 99 -25.69 -8.50 3.16
N THR A 100 -26.55 -7.48 3.15
CA THR A 100 -28.01 -7.66 3.34
C THR A 100 -28.63 -8.35 2.13
N SER A 101 -28.23 -7.98 0.91
CA SER A 101 -28.69 -8.67 -0.31
C SER A 101 -28.29 -10.14 -0.30
N GLY A 102 -27.08 -10.47 0.13
CA GLY A 102 -26.63 -11.86 0.32
C GLY A 102 -27.45 -12.65 1.36
N ALA A 103 -27.99 -11.97 2.38
CA ALA A 103 -28.82 -12.59 3.40
C ALA A 103 -30.29 -12.81 2.97
N ILE A 104 -30.81 -11.95 2.08
CA ILE A 104 -32.23 -11.91 1.70
C ILE A 104 -32.51 -12.76 0.45
N HIS A 105 -31.56 -12.90 -0.48
CA HIS A 105 -31.76 -13.71 -1.68
C HIS A 105 -31.76 -15.22 -1.36
N ARG A 106 -32.84 -15.69 -0.78
CA ARG A 106 -33.27 -17.06 -0.98
C ARG A 106 -33.90 -17.15 -2.38
N SER A 107 -33.44 -18.10 -3.19
CA SER A 107 -34.08 -18.37 -4.47
C SER A 107 -35.59 -18.55 -4.25
N LEU A 108 -36.41 -17.80 -4.99
CA LEU A 108 -37.86 -17.98 -5.02
C LEU A 108 -38.26 -19.38 -5.50
N PHE A 109 -37.34 -20.12 -6.10
CA PHE A 109 -37.49 -21.52 -6.58
C PHE A 109 -36.73 -22.50 -5.69
N HIS A 110 -36.70 -22.29 -4.38
CA HIS A 110 -36.09 -23.23 -3.45
C HIS A 110 -36.88 -24.54 -3.41
N ASP A 111 -36.27 -25.63 -3.90
CA ASP A 111 -36.76 -26.97 -3.69
C ASP A 111 -36.60 -27.32 -2.19
N PRO A 112 -37.67 -27.61 -1.45
CA PRO A 112 -37.58 -27.98 -0.01
C PRO A 112 -36.70 -29.19 0.28
N ASN A 113 -36.44 -30.02 -0.74
CA ASN A 113 -35.63 -31.23 -0.64
C ASN A 113 -34.18 -31.01 -1.11
N ALA A 114 -33.84 -29.83 -1.67
CA ALA A 114 -32.47 -29.52 -2.06
C ALA A 114 -31.60 -29.13 -0.84
N PRO A 115 -30.30 -29.47 -0.84
CA PRO A 115 -29.41 -29.05 0.23
C PRO A 115 -29.42 -27.49 0.32
N PRO A 116 -29.31 -26.91 1.53
CA PRO A 116 -29.44 -25.47 1.73
C PRO A 116 -28.42 -24.72 0.88
N SER A 117 -28.90 -24.02 -0.14
CA SER A 117 -28.06 -23.15 -0.96
C SER A 117 -27.61 -21.95 -0.12
N ARG A 118 -26.32 -21.67 -0.12
CA ARG A 118 -25.75 -20.49 0.52
C ARG A 118 -25.55 -19.37 -0.50
N THR A 119 -25.36 -18.17 -0.02
CA THR A 119 -24.98 -17.03 -0.86
C THR A 119 -23.55 -16.66 -0.55
N LEU A 120 -22.69 -16.69 -1.57
CA LEU A 120 -21.32 -16.16 -1.49
C LEU A 120 -21.35 -14.65 -1.69
N VAL A 121 -20.83 -13.92 -0.73
CA VAL A 121 -20.58 -12.47 -0.88
C VAL A 121 -19.14 -12.28 -1.35
N LEU A 122 -18.98 -11.79 -2.57
CA LEU A 122 -17.69 -11.54 -3.19
C LEU A 122 -17.42 -10.03 -3.27
N LEU A 123 -16.41 -9.58 -2.57
CA LEU A 123 -15.96 -8.18 -2.59
C LEU A 123 -14.65 -8.10 -3.35
N ASP A 124 -14.68 -7.51 -4.53
CA ASP A 124 -13.49 -7.33 -5.36
C ASP A 124 -12.80 -5.99 -5.10
N GLU A 125 -11.50 -5.91 -5.37
CA GLU A 125 -10.66 -4.71 -5.24
C GLU A 125 -10.70 -4.07 -3.84
N VAL A 126 -10.75 -4.89 -2.78
CA VAL A 126 -10.83 -4.39 -1.39
C VAL A 126 -9.58 -3.60 -0.95
N ASP A 127 -8.49 -3.64 -1.70
CA ASP A 127 -7.31 -2.81 -1.54
C ASP A 127 -7.56 -1.33 -1.88
N HIS A 128 -8.64 -1.02 -2.61
CA HIS A 128 -9.11 0.34 -2.84
C HIS A 128 -9.88 0.95 -1.66
N LEU A 129 -10.25 0.14 -0.65
CA LEU A 129 -10.81 0.66 0.59
C LEU A 129 -9.75 1.45 1.34
N SER A 130 -9.88 2.75 1.39
CA SER A 130 -9.01 3.65 2.14
C SER A 130 -9.60 4.01 3.51
N GLY A 131 -8.92 4.86 4.28
CA GLY A 131 -9.39 5.29 5.59
C GLY A 131 -9.06 4.31 6.72
N GLY A 132 -9.51 4.67 7.92
CA GLY A 132 -9.29 3.91 9.16
C GLY A 132 -10.50 3.07 9.58
N LEU A 133 -10.38 2.40 10.72
CA LEU A 133 -11.46 1.60 11.33
C LEU A 133 -12.46 2.44 12.14
N ARG A 134 -12.70 3.69 11.73
CA ARG A 134 -13.68 4.56 12.38
C ARG A 134 -15.08 4.18 11.90
N GLN A 135 -15.95 3.82 12.82
CA GLN A 135 -17.33 3.50 12.52
C GLN A 135 -18.15 4.75 12.19
N VAL A 136 -19.06 4.62 11.23
CA VAL A 136 -20.13 5.59 10.96
C VAL A 136 -21.34 5.20 11.78
N SER A 137 -22.14 6.17 12.24
CA SER A 137 -23.36 5.87 13.01
C SER A 137 -24.36 5.06 12.20
N GLN A 138 -25.04 4.12 12.86
CA GLN A 138 -26.02 3.23 12.25
C GLN A 138 -27.12 3.99 11.50
N ASP A 139 -27.62 5.07 12.11
CA ASP A 139 -28.68 5.89 11.52
C ASP A 139 -28.24 6.55 10.20
N ARG A 140 -26.97 6.96 10.12
CA ARG A 140 -26.42 7.55 8.90
C ARG A 140 -26.25 6.52 7.79
N ILE A 141 -25.84 5.29 8.14
CA ILE A 141 -25.75 4.21 7.19
C ILE A 141 -27.14 3.83 6.68
N ASN A 142 -28.13 3.69 7.57
CA ASN A 142 -29.48 3.33 7.20
C ASN A 142 -30.11 4.38 6.28
N ARG A 143 -29.98 5.66 6.57
CA ARG A 143 -30.46 6.75 5.68
C ARG A 143 -29.79 6.72 4.31
N ALA A 144 -28.47 6.48 4.26
CA ALA A 144 -27.77 6.32 2.99
C ALA A 144 -28.26 5.10 2.17
N MET A 145 -28.70 4.02 2.85
CA MET A 145 -29.27 2.83 2.18
C MET A 145 -30.69 3.06 1.66
N THR A 146 -31.50 3.85 2.37
CA THR A 146 -32.90 4.14 1.98
C THR A 146 -33.02 5.26 0.94
N GLY A 147 -31.92 5.98 0.67
CA GLY A 147 -31.93 7.09 -0.30
C GLY A 147 -32.66 8.33 0.19
N GLU A 148 -32.83 8.50 1.51
CA GLU A 148 -33.44 9.68 2.08
C GLU A 148 -32.58 10.92 1.83
N GLU A 149 -33.15 11.95 1.23
CA GLU A 149 -32.50 13.24 1.00
C GLU A 149 -32.41 14.06 2.30
N GLY A 150 -31.20 14.51 2.64
CA GLY A 150 -31.02 15.40 3.78
C GLY A 150 -29.56 15.86 3.92
N PRO A 151 -29.30 16.97 4.65
CA PRO A 151 -27.94 17.37 4.95
C PRO A 151 -27.25 16.26 5.75
N ASN A 152 -26.16 15.70 5.21
CA ASN A 152 -25.41 14.54 5.71
C ASN A 152 -26.01 13.13 5.43
N ALA A 153 -26.99 12.98 4.54
CA ALA A 153 -27.56 11.69 4.19
C ALA A 153 -26.63 10.86 3.27
N SER A 154 -25.85 11.51 2.40
CA SER A 154 -24.92 10.80 1.52
C SER A 154 -23.60 10.46 2.21
N LEU A 155 -23.17 9.23 2.06
CA LEU A 155 -21.82 8.78 2.42
C LEU A 155 -20.91 8.94 1.20
N SER A 156 -19.99 9.89 1.23
CA SER A 156 -19.05 10.13 0.13
C SER A 156 -17.75 9.33 0.31
N GLY A 157 -17.18 8.86 -0.79
CA GLY A 157 -15.89 8.16 -0.79
C GLY A 157 -15.86 6.93 0.11
N ASP A 158 -14.80 6.78 0.90
CA ASP A 158 -14.54 5.61 1.76
C ASP A 158 -15.16 5.69 3.17
N SER A 159 -16.20 6.49 3.37
CA SER A 159 -16.79 6.74 4.69
C SER A 159 -17.20 5.45 5.41
N GLY A 160 -16.34 4.99 6.34
CA GLY A 160 -16.59 3.83 7.20
C GLY A 160 -16.55 2.45 6.52
N GLY A 161 -16.21 2.35 5.23
CA GLY A 161 -16.23 1.11 4.47
C GLY A 161 -15.39 0.01 5.12
N LYS A 162 -14.15 0.30 5.49
CA LYS A 162 -13.25 -0.66 6.13
C LYS A 162 -13.75 -1.14 7.51
N ALA A 163 -14.36 -0.24 8.29
CA ALA A 163 -14.95 -0.59 9.58
C ALA A 163 -16.19 -1.46 9.43
N GLU A 164 -17.03 -1.17 8.43
CA GLU A 164 -18.21 -1.97 8.12
C GLU A 164 -17.85 -3.34 7.58
N LEU A 165 -16.82 -3.43 6.73
CA LEU A 165 -16.28 -4.71 6.27
C LEU A 165 -15.84 -5.58 7.46
N LEU A 166 -15.10 -5.02 8.41
CA LEU A 166 -14.69 -5.77 9.60
C LEU A 166 -15.90 -6.24 10.42
N SER A 167 -16.92 -5.39 10.57
CA SER A 167 -18.17 -5.74 11.25
C SER A 167 -18.91 -6.88 10.53
N LEU A 168 -18.99 -6.82 9.19
CA LEU A 168 -19.52 -7.88 8.36
C LEU A 168 -18.81 -9.21 8.62
N LEU A 169 -17.46 -9.22 8.60
CA LEU A 169 -16.68 -10.44 8.82
C LEU A 169 -16.88 -11.06 10.20
N GLN A 170 -17.17 -10.24 11.21
CA GLN A 170 -17.47 -10.73 12.57
C GLN A 170 -18.84 -11.39 12.66
N GLN A 171 -19.84 -10.82 12.01
CA GLN A 171 -21.25 -11.17 12.19
C GLN A 171 -21.80 -12.10 11.12
N THR A 172 -21.14 -12.21 9.96
CA THR A 172 -21.66 -12.97 8.83
C THR A 172 -21.98 -14.42 9.17
N LYS A 173 -23.09 -14.88 8.60
CA LYS A 173 -23.53 -16.30 8.56
C LYS A 173 -23.42 -16.87 7.14
N GLN A 174 -22.91 -16.10 6.20
CA GLN A 174 -22.68 -16.46 4.81
C GLN A 174 -21.19 -16.39 4.49
N PRO A 175 -20.68 -17.21 3.57
CA PRO A 175 -19.30 -17.15 3.13
C PRO A 175 -18.98 -15.80 2.48
N VAL A 176 -17.85 -15.22 2.83
CA VAL A 176 -17.35 -13.95 2.27
C VAL A 176 -16.00 -14.19 1.61
N MET A 177 -15.82 -13.72 0.38
CA MET A 177 -14.53 -13.70 -0.28
C MET A 177 -14.13 -12.27 -0.60
N LEU A 178 -12.89 -11.95 -0.29
CA LEU A 178 -12.28 -10.66 -0.54
C LEU A 178 -11.19 -10.86 -1.59
N ALA A 179 -11.17 -10.07 -2.66
CA ALA A 179 -10.09 -10.11 -3.63
C ALA A 179 -9.35 -8.77 -3.64
N CYS A 180 -8.03 -8.80 -3.69
CA CYS A 180 -7.18 -7.63 -3.80
C CYS A 180 -5.93 -7.91 -4.62
N ASN A 181 -5.35 -6.87 -5.17
CA ASN A 181 -4.08 -6.96 -5.88
C ASN A 181 -2.92 -6.82 -4.88
N GLU A 182 -2.99 -5.86 -3.97
CA GLU A 182 -1.98 -5.60 -2.94
C GLU A 182 -2.61 -5.52 -1.55
N GLU A 183 -2.21 -6.41 -0.63
CA GLU A 183 -2.77 -6.44 0.73
C GLU A 183 -2.50 -5.18 1.55
N MET A 184 -1.40 -4.44 1.25
CA MET A 184 -1.09 -3.19 1.95
C MET A 184 -2.10 -2.08 1.68
N GLY A 185 -2.79 -2.09 0.54
CA GLY A 185 -3.94 -1.22 0.28
C GLY A 185 -5.04 -1.43 1.30
N LEU A 186 -5.37 -2.70 1.60
CA LEU A 186 -6.38 -3.05 2.60
C LEU A 186 -5.91 -2.70 4.03
N TRP A 187 -4.68 -3.02 4.41
CA TRP A 187 -4.17 -2.74 5.76
C TRP A 187 -3.93 -1.26 6.01
N GLY A 188 -3.66 -0.49 4.97
CA GLY A 188 -3.24 0.92 5.03
C GLY A 188 -1.73 1.06 5.21
N ARG A 189 -1.21 2.23 4.81
CA ARG A 189 0.25 2.54 4.85
C ARG A 189 0.67 3.34 6.08
N ASN A 190 -0.25 3.62 7.01
CA ASN A 190 0.01 4.36 8.24
C ASN A 190 0.59 3.46 9.36
N SER A 191 0.99 4.04 10.48
CA SER A 191 1.59 3.32 11.62
C SER A 191 0.68 2.24 12.23
N SER A 192 -0.64 2.35 12.06
CA SER A 192 -1.63 1.41 12.60
C SER A 192 -1.92 0.18 11.71
N TRP A 193 -1.23 0.01 10.56
CA TRP A 193 -1.49 -1.08 9.63
C TRP A 193 -1.41 -2.48 10.26
N ARG A 194 -0.48 -2.69 11.22
CA ARG A 194 -0.35 -3.98 11.91
C ARG A 194 -1.59 -4.29 12.73
N SER A 195 -2.10 -3.31 13.47
CA SER A 195 -3.33 -3.45 14.25
C SER A 195 -4.53 -3.74 13.36
N THR A 196 -4.64 -3.05 12.22
CA THR A 196 -5.69 -3.31 11.22
C THR A 196 -5.58 -4.74 10.70
N ARG A 197 -4.40 -5.15 10.22
CA ARG A 197 -4.14 -6.51 9.74
C ARG A 197 -4.52 -7.56 10.80
N ASP A 198 -4.06 -7.39 12.04
CA ASP A 198 -4.28 -8.38 13.10
C ASP A 198 -5.76 -8.52 13.48
N ARG A 199 -6.55 -7.46 13.33
CA ARG A 199 -8.01 -7.52 13.51
C ARG A 199 -8.69 -8.32 12.39
N PHE A 200 -8.31 -8.10 11.14
CA PHE A 200 -8.86 -8.82 10.00
C PHE A 200 -8.43 -10.30 9.97
N THR A 201 -7.16 -10.60 10.23
CA THR A 201 -6.62 -11.97 10.17
C THR A 201 -7.24 -12.92 11.19
N LYS A 202 -7.92 -12.40 12.20
CA LYS A 202 -8.74 -13.25 13.11
C LYS A 202 -9.88 -13.93 12.36
N HIS A 203 -10.45 -13.29 11.34
CA HIS A 203 -11.65 -13.74 10.63
C HIS A 203 -11.36 -14.25 9.22
N VAL A 204 -10.19 -13.97 8.67
CA VAL A 204 -9.83 -14.18 7.27
C VAL A 204 -8.74 -15.24 7.14
N LEU A 205 -8.88 -16.15 6.16
CA LEU A 205 -7.81 -17.04 5.68
C LEU A 205 -7.24 -16.46 4.38
N LYS A 206 -5.93 -16.21 4.35
CA LYS A 206 -5.25 -15.65 3.18
C LYS A 206 -4.84 -16.74 2.18
N ILE A 207 -5.13 -16.53 0.91
CA ILE A 207 -4.71 -17.36 -0.23
C ILE A 207 -4.00 -16.49 -1.25
N ASN A 208 -2.74 -16.81 -1.53
CA ASN A 208 -1.94 -16.08 -2.51
C ASN A 208 -2.11 -16.72 -3.89
N PHE A 209 -2.56 -15.94 -4.86
CA PHE A 209 -2.60 -16.29 -6.27
C PHE A 209 -1.29 -15.89 -6.94
N VAL A 210 -0.84 -16.71 -7.86
CA VAL A 210 0.36 -16.48 -8.66
C VAL A 210 -0.02 -16.34 -10.13
N ARG A 211 0.87 -15.76 -10.91
CA ARG A 211 0.72 -15.68 -12.37
C ARG A 211 0.61 -17.07 -12.98
N ALA A 212 -0.17 -17.19 -14.04
CA ALA A 212 -0.36 -18.46 -14.74
C ALA A 212 0.95 -18.92 -15.39
N SER A 213 1.17 -20.24 -15.40
CA SER A 213 2.30 -20.83 -16.13
C SER A 213 2.07 -20.77 -17.65
N ASP A 214 3.16 -20.79 -18.41
CA ASP A 214 3.10 -20.82 -19.88
C ASP A 214 2.23 -21.98 -20.39
N GLU A 215 2.25 -23.11 -19.69
CA GLU A 215 1.43 -24.26 -20.07
C GLU A 215 -0.07 -23.99 -19.89
N ALA A 216 -0.46 -23.33 -18.81
CA ALA A 216 -1.84 -22.91 -18.58
C ALA A 216 -2.28 -21.88 -19.65
N LEU A 217 -1.40 -20.92 -19.99
CA LEU A 217 -1.65 -19.95 -21.06
C LEU A 217 -1.88 -20.65 -22.41
N ARG A 218 -1.05 -21.62 -22.76
CA ARG A 218 -1.23 -22.41 -24.00
C ARG A 218 -2.55 -23.16 -24.03
N ARG A 219 -2.95 -23.79 -22.92
CA ARG A 219 -4.24 -24.51 -22.84
C ARG A 219 -5.41 -23.57 -23.06
N ILE A 220 -5.40 -22.41 -22.39
CA ILE A 220 -6.46 -21.41 -22.54
C ILE A 220 -6.50 -20.86 -23.96
N ALA A 221 -5.35 -20.48 -24.54
CA ALA A 221 -5.29 -19.95 -25.89
C ALA A 221 -5.86 -20.93 -26.91
N ARG A 222 -5.44 -22.21 -26.86
CA ARG A 222 -5.96 -23.26 -27.75
C ARG A 222 -7.45 -23.49 -27.56
N ARG A 223 -7.96 -23.44 -26.33
CA ARG A 223 -9.38 -23.59 -26.05
C ARG A 223 -10.18 -22.44 -26.68
N VAL A 224 -9.80 -21.20 -26.39
CA VAL A 224 -10.49 -20.00 -26.88
C VAL A 224 -10.49 -19.97 -28.42
N LEU A 225 -9.35 -20.20 -29.08
CA LEU A 225 -9.28 -20.19 -30.55
C LEU A 225 -10.12 -21.29 -31.18
N ARG A 226 -10.19 -22.49 -30.58
CA ARG A 226 -11.06 -23.57 -31.07
C ARG A 226 -12.54 -23.25 -30.90
N GLU A 227 -12.92 -22.67 -29.79
CA GLU A 227 -14.31 -22.23 -29.54
C GLU A 227 -14.73 -21.13 -30.54
N GLU A 228 -13.82 -20.23 -30.89
CA GLU A 228 -14.04 -19.18 -31.92
C GLU A 228 -13.80 -19.67 -33.36
N LYS A 229 -13.46 -20.96 -33.55
CA LYS A 229 -13.23 -21.60 -34.87
C LYS A 229 -12.13 -20.89 -35.68
N ILE A 230 -11.05 -20.50 -35.03
CA ILE A 230 -9.92 -19.84 -35.66
C ILE A 230 -8.76 -20.83 -35.75
N ASP A 231 -8.21 -21.00 -36.97
CA ASP A 231 -7.03 -21.81 -37.20
C ASP A 231 -5.78 -21.10 -36.66
N PHE A 232 -4.84 -21.86 -36.14
CA PHE A 232 -3.63 -21.32 -35.53
C PHE A 232 -2.44 -22.26 -35.65
N ASP A 233 -1.23 -21.70 -35.70
CA ASP A 233 0.01 -22.42 -35.62
C ASP A 233 0.45 -22.64 -34.17
N ASP A 234 1.00 -23.81 -33.84
CA ASP A 234 1.53 -24.05 -32.49
C ASP A 234 2.68 -23.10 -32.10
N GLU A 235 3.45 -22.61 -33.08
CA GLU A 235 4.47 -21.59 -32.86
C GLU A 235 3.87 -20.25 -32.41
N ALA A 236 2.70 -19.88 -32.95
CA ALA A 236 1.97 -18.68 -32.53
C ALA A 236 1.56 -18.78 -31.05
N ILE A 237 1.03 -19.94 -30.66
CA ILE A 237 0.64 -20.19 -29.25
C ILE A 237 1.85 -20.16 -28.32
N ASN A 238 2.99 -20.73 -28.74
CA ASN A 238 4.21 -20.68 -27.94
C ASN A 238 4.75 -19.26 -27.81
N ALA A 239 4.78 -18.47 -28.88
CA ALA A 239 5.19 -17.07 -28.84
C ALA A 239 4.28 -16.25 -27.92
N LEU A 240 2.96 -16.45 -28.02
CA LEU A 240 1.98 -15.77 -27.17
C LEU A 240 2.16 -16.09 -25.67
N ALA A 241 2.42 -17.36 -25.34
CA ALA A 241 2.67 -17.76 -23.96
C ALA A 241 3.97 -17.17 -23.39
N GLN A 242 5.01 -17.07 -24.20
CA GLN A 242 6.31 -16.49 -23.80
C GLN A 242 6.26 -14.97 -23.62
N THR A 243 5.44 -14.29 -24.40
CA THR A 243 5.32 -12.82 -24.33
C THR A 243 4.28 -12.34 -23.30
N ASN A 244 3.35 -13.21 -22.92
CA ASN A 244 2.37 -12.93 -21.88
C ASN A 244 2.91 -13.37 -20.52
N HIS A 245 3.09 -12.45 -19.59
CA HIS A 245 3.65 -12.72 -18.27
C HIS A 245 2.66 -13.35 -17.26
N GLY A 246 1.76 -14.23 -17.73
CA GLY A 246 0.83 -14.98 -16.89
C GLY A 246 -0.46 -14.23 -16.54
N ASP A 247 -0.81 -13.20 -17.29
CA ASP A 247 -2.07 -12.48 -17.19
C ASP A 247 -3.13 -13.10 -18.10
N LEU A 248 -4.10 -13.83 -17.52
CA LEU A 248 -5.13 -14.55 -18.26
C LEU A 248 -6.12 -13.62 -18.97
N ARG A 249 -6.45 -12.48 -18.34
CA ARG A 249 -7.34 -11.48 -18.93
C ARG A 249 -6.68 -10.82 -20.14
N ALA A 250 -5.42 -10.47 -20.00
CA ALA A 250 -4.63 -9.92 -21.07
C ALA A 250 -4.51 -10.91 -22.25
N LEU A 251 -4.24 -12.19 -21.99
CA LEU A 251 -4.18 -13.22 -23.00
C LEU A 251 -5.43 -13.26 -23.87
N VAL A 252 -6.61 -13.31 -23.25
CA VAL A 252 -7.89 -13.42 -23.99
C VAL A 252 -8.17 -12.16 -24.80
N ARG A 253 -7.86 -10.97 -24.28
CA ARG A 253 -7.99 -9.70 -25.01
C ARG A 253 -7.06 -9.64 -26.22
N ASP A 254 -5.81 -10.10 -26.07
CA ASP A 254 -4.85 -10.13 -27.16
C ASP A 254 -5.31 -11.07 -28.28
N LEU A 255 -5.79 -12.24 -27.90
CA LEU A 255 -6.38 -13.17 -28.87
C LEU A 255 -7.51 -12.49 -29.64
N GLN A 256 -8.43 -11.82 -28.95
CA GLN A 256 -9.52 -11.11 -29.60
C GLN A 256 -9.03 -10.03 -30.57
N VAL A 257 -8.06 -9.21 -30.16
CA VAL A 257 -7.52 -8.13 -31.00
C VAL A 257 -6.76 -8.68 -32.21
N MET A 258 -5.89 -9.67 -32.00
CA MET A 258 -5.10 -10.27 -33.08
C MET A 258 -5.95 -10.98 -34.13
N THR A 259 -7.07 -11.56 -33.70
CA THR A 259 -7.93 -12.35 -34.57
C THR A 259 -8.98 -11.50 -35.31
N ALA A 260 -9.31 -10.31 -34.81
CA ALA A 260 -10.30 -9.42 -35.43
C ALA A 260 -9.98 -9.03 -36.89
N GLY A 261 -8.70 -9.06 -37.30
CA GLY A 261 -8.26 -8.70 -38.65
C GLY A 261 -7.86 -9.88 -39.54
N LEU A 262 -8.03 -11.15 -39.10
CA LEU A 262 -7.50 -12.31 -39.82
C LEU A 262 -8.30 -12.68 -41.09
N ASN A 263 -9.56 -12.29 -41.20
CA ASN A 263 -10.44 -12.57 -42.36
C ASN A 263 -10.33 -14.06 -42.85
N GLY A 264 -10.35 -15.02 -41.91
CA GLY A 264 -10.28 -16.45 -42.19
C GLY A 264 -8.86 -17.01 -42.38
N LYS A 265 -7.82 -16.20 -42.19
CA LYS A 265 -6.42 -16.68 -42.17
C LYS A 265 -6.06 -17.24 -40.79
N PRO A 266 -5.12 -18.21 -40.72
CA PRO A 266 -4.68 -18.71 -39.42
C PRO A 266 -3.87 -17.69 -38.63
N LEU A 267 -3.92 -17.78 -37.30
CA LEU A 267 -3.07 -17.01 -36.41
C LEU A 267 -1.64 -17.55 -36.46
N THR A 268 -0.70 -16.75 -36.97
CA THR A 268 0.70 -17.12 -37.17
C THR A 268 1.60 -16.43 -36.14
N LYS A 269 2.80 -16.98 -35.94
CA LYS A 269 3.83 -16.39 -35.07
C LYS A 269 4.19 -14.96 -35.46
N SER A 270 4.24 -14.62 -36.76
CA SER A 270 4.55 -13.26 -37.21
C SER A 270 3.49 -12.24 -36.77
N ILE A 271 2.21 -12.62 -36.77
CA ILE A 271 1.12 -11.76 -36.28
C ILE A 271 1.24 -11.51 -34.80
N VAL A 272 1.56 -12.54 -34.00
CA VAL A 272 1.77 -12.42 -32.56
C VAL A 272 2.93 -11.47 -32.27
N LEU A 273 4.09 -11.66 -32.93
CA LEU A 273 5.26 -10.81 -32.71
C LEU A 273 5.00 -9.36 -33.11
N HIS A 274 4.37 -9.14 -34.27
CA HIS A 274 3.98 -7.79 -34.70
C HIS A 274 2.99 -7.13 -33.71
N HIS A 275 2.03 -7.89 -33.17
CA HIS A 275 1.11 -7.37 -32.16
C HIS A 275 1.84 -6.99 -30.86
N VAL A 276 2.79 -7.80 -30.41
CA VAL A 276 3.60 -7.53 -29.21
C VAL A 276 4.45 -6.27 -29.40
N GLU A 277 5.07 -6.12 -30.57
CA GLU A 277 5.84 -4.91 -30.93
C GLU A 277 4.94 -3.66 -31.00
N ALA A 278 3.74 -3.78 -31.59
CA ALA A 278 2.81 -2.67 -31.73
C ALA A 278 2.08 -2.31 -30.43
N SER A 279 1.77 -3.31 -29.63
CA SER A 279 1.06 -3.15 -28.37
C SER A 279 2.00 -2.80 -27.23
N GLN A 280 2.95 -1.89 -27.32
CA GLN A 280 3.85 -1.45 -26.23
C GLN A 280 3.20 -1.64 -24.85
N ARG A 281 2.98 -2.91 -24.46
CA ARG A 281 2.49 -3.18 -23.12
C ARG A 281 3.61 -2.79 -22.19
N ASP A 282 3.28 -1.98 -21.22
CA ASP A 282 4.12 -1.72 -20.07
C ASP A 282 4.53 -3.06 -19.46
N THR A 283 5.57 -3.67 -20.02
CA THR A 283 6.24 -4.80 -19.39
C THR A 283 6.94 -4.21 -18.18
N THR A 284 6.23 -4.17 -17.07
CA THR A 284 6.81 -3.71 -15.81
C THR A 284 7.93 -4.66 -15.42
N VAL A 285 9.14 -4.18 -15.51
CA VAL A 285 10.33 -4.89 -15.07
C VAL A 285 10.47 -4.67 -13.57
N GLU A 286 10.68 -5.75 -12.82
CA GLU A 286 11.01 -5.63 -11.40
C GLU A 286 12.23 -4.74 -11.18
N ILE A 287 12.26 -4.02 -10.07
CA ILE A 287 13.28 -3.00 -9.78
C ILE A 287 14.71 -3.56 -9.82
N PHE A 288 14.95 -4.78 -9.35
CA PHE A 288 16.30 -5.36 -9.32
C PHE A 288 16.86 -5.64 -10.73
N PRO A 289 16.17 -6.36 -11.61
CA PRO A 289 16.61 -6.53 -13.01
C PRO A 289 16.71 -5.19 -13.76
N GLY A 290 15.75 -4.27 -13.50
CA GLY A 290 15.75 -2.95 -14.11
C GLY A 290 16.99 -2.12 -13.73
N LEU A 291 17.37 -2.11 -12.47
CA LEU A 291 18.60 -1.47 -12.00
C LEU A 291 19.84 -2.14 -12.58
N GLU A 292 19.91 -3.47 -12.56
CA GLU A 292 21.03 -4.20 -13.14
C GLU A 292 21.27 -3.82 -14.60
N ASN A 293 20.20 -3.72 -15.40
CA ASN A 293 20.26 -3.28 -16.79
C ASN A 293 20.76 -1.83 -16.90
N LEU A 294 20.22 -0.91 -16.09
CA LEU A 294 20.63 0.50 -16.12
C LEU A 294 22.12 0.70 -15.82
N TYR A 295 22.67 -0.01 -14.83
CA TYR A 295 24.09 0.10 -14.48
C TYR A 295 25.04 -0.47 -15.54
N ARG A 296 24.52 -1.28 -16.46
CA ARG A 296 25.27 -1.84 -17.61
C ARG A 296 25.23 -0.95 -18.85
N MET A 297 24.32 0.04 -18.88
CA MET A 297 24.13 0.92 -20.03
C MET A 297 25.07 2.12 -19.98
N SER A 298 25.41 2.62 -21.17
CA SER A 298 26.18 3.85 -21.34
C SER A 298 25.49 4.87 -22.24
N VAL A 299 24.37 4.48 -22.86
CA VAL A 299 23.62 5.29 -23.83
C VAL A 299 22.35 5.82 -23.15
N SER A 300 22.12 7.14 -23.27
CA SER A 300 21.00 7.82 -22.61
C SER A 300 19.63 7.43 -23.16
N SER A 301 19.53 7.13 -24.47
CA SER A 301 18.27 6.68 -25.08
C SER A 301 17.83 5.32 -24.53
N GLU A 302 18.75 4.36 -24.43
CA GLU A 302 18.48 3.03 -23.86
C GLU A 302 18.07 3.13 -22.40
N ALA A 303 18.75 3.94 -21.60
CA ALA A 303 18.39 4.19 -20.20
C ALA A 303 16.99 4.80 -20.07
N SER A 304 16.59 5.67 -21.00
CA SER A 304 15.26 6.27 -21.03
C SER A 304 14.15 5.28 -21.41
N GLU A 305 14.45 4.26 -22.18
CA GLU A 305 13.52 3.18 -22.47
C GLU A 305 13.32 2.26 -21.27
N VAL A 306 14.42 1.84 -20.65
CA VAL A 306 14.36 0.96 -19.46
C VAL A 306 13.59 1.62 -18.32
N ILE A 307 13.76 2.94 -18.10
CA ILE A 307 13.06 3.63 -17.02
C ILE A 307 11.53 3.61 -17.19
N ARG A 308 11.02 3.56 -18.41
CA ARG A 308 9.58 3.48 -18.68
C ARG A 308 9.00 2.12 -18.28
N THR A 309 9.84 1.09 -18.21
CA THR A 309 9.42 -0.28 -17.84
C THR A 309 9.49 -0.53 -16.33
N ILE A 310 10.19 0.32 -15.57
CA ILE A 310 10.33 0.16 -14.12
C ILE A 310 9.12 0.80 -13.41
N ASP A 311 8.31 -0.03 -12.79
CA ASP A 311 7.15 0.43 -11.99
C ASP A 311 7.60 0.92 -10.61
N LYS A 312 8.09 2.17 -10.56
CA LYS A 312 8.44 2.87 -9.32
C LYS A 312 8.11 4.34 -9.41
N GLU A 313 7.56 4.85 -8.31
CA GLU A 313 7.38 6.29 -8.15
C GLU A 313 8.73 7.01 -8.30
N PRO A 314 8.78 8.19 -8.94
CA PRO A 314 10.04 8.91 -9.20
C PRO A 314 10.89 9.15 -7.95
N GLN A 315 10.27 9.43 -6.81
CA GLN A 315 10.97 9.63 -5.53
C GLN A 315 11.60 8.35 -5.00
N ASP A 316 10.84 7.24 -5.04
CA ASP A 316 11.35 5.95 -4.61
C ASP A 316 12.49 5.49 -5.51
N PHE A 317 12.35 5.66 -6.83
CA PHE A 317 13.39 5.31 -7.78
C PHE A 317 14.67 6.12 -7.57
N LEU A 318 14.58 7.43 -7.31
CA LEU A 318 15.73 8.27 -6.95
C LEU A 318 16.44 7.72 -5.70
N ALA A 319 15.68 7.33 -4.68
CA ALA A 319 16.23 6.75 -3.46
C ALA A 319 16.96 5.41 -3.70
N TRP A 320 16.42 4.57 -4.58
CA TRP A 320 17.05 3.32 -4.99
C TRP A 320 18.38 3.55 -5.73
N VAL A 321 18.41 4.49 -6.66
CA VAL A 321 19.62 4.83 -7.40
C VAL A 321 20.66 5.46 -6.48
N HIS A 322 20.25 6.40 -5.61
CA HIS A 322 21.15 6.99 -4.61
C HIS A 322 21.87 5.94 -3.77
N TRP A 323 21.11 4.99 -3.22
CA TRP A 323 21.68 3.93 -2.39
C TRP A 323 22.67 3.04 -3.16
N ASN A 324 22.30 2.65 -4.37
CA ASN A 324 23.08 1.72 -5.17
C ASN A 324 24.29 2.36 -5.85
N ASN A 325 24.26 3.66 -6.19
CA ASN A 325 25.43 4.35 -6.73
C ASN A 325 26.65 4.26 -5.80
N ALA A 326 26.43 4.44 -4.49
CA ALA A 326 27.51 4.37 -3.50
C ALA A 326 28.10 2.96 -3.34
N SER A 327 27.30 1.92 -3.58
CA SER A 327 27.73 0.52 -3.42
C SER A 327 28.27 -0.11 -4.71
N LEU A 328 27.79 0.32 -5.87
CA LEU A 328 28.12 -0.30 -7.15
C LEU A 328 29.23 0.42 -7.91
N PHE A 329 29.34 1.74 -7.80
CA PHE A 329 30.42 2.48 -8.45
C PHE A 329 31.75 2.24 -7.75
N THR A 330 32.76 1.89 -8.55
CA THR A 330 34.11 1.56 -8.05
C THR A 330 35.04 2.77 -8.02
N ASP A 331 34.71 3.87 -8.72
CA ASP A 331 35.56 5.05 -8.79
C ASP A 331 34.86 6.30 -8.26
N ALA A 332 35.62 7.14 -7.55
CA ALA A 332 35.11 8.36 -6.92
C ALA A 332 34.59 9.40 -7.94
N ARG A 333 35.06 9.37 -9.19
CA ARG A 333 34.60 10.31 -10.22
C ARG A 333 33.19 9.95 -10.70
N SER A 334 32.90 8.65 -10.86
CA SER A 334 31.54 8.18 -11.20
C SER A 334 30.57 8.45 -10.05
N VAL A 335 30.96 8.19 -8.80
CA VAL A 335 30.17 8.55 -7.62
C VAL A 335 29.86 10.04 -7.61
N ARG A 336 30.87 10.91 -7.79
CA ARG A 336 30.69 12.36 -7.81
C ARG A 336 29.74 12.81 -8.93
N ARG A 337 29.90 12.27 -10.15
CA ARG A 337 29.03 12.60 -11.28
C ARG A 337 27.59 12.15 -11.03
N GLY A 338 27.42 10.90 -10.57
CA GLY A 338 26.12 10.35 -10.22
C GLY A 338 25.42 11.16 -9.14
N SER A 339 26.12 11.53 -8.07
CA SER A 339 25.57 12.34 -6.99
C SER A 339 25.14 13.73 -7.47
N ARG A 340 25.93 14.39 -8.34
CA ARG A 340 25.53 15.69 -8.93
C ARG A 340 24.26 15.57 -9.77
N THR A 341 24.12 14.49 -10.52
CA THR A 341 22.92 14.25 -11.33
C THR A 341 21.70 13.99 -10.43
N LEU A 342 21.88 13.24 -9.34
CA LEU A 342 20.82 13.00 -8.36
C LEU A 342 20.38 14.27 -7.62
N VAL A 343 21.29 15.18 -7.31
CA VAL A 343 20.93 16.49 -6.75
C VAL A 343 20.03 17.27 -7.71
N GLN A 344 20.30 17.21 -9.02
CA GLN A 344 19.42 17.85 -10.00
C GLN A 344 18.07 17.12 -10.12
N ALA A 345 18.06 15.80 -10.02
CA ALA A 345 16.83 15.01 -10.00
C ALA A 345 15.95 15.38 -8.80
N ASP A 346 16.54 15.51 -7.62
CA ASP A 346 15.84 15.90 -6.39
C ASP A 346 15.30 17.34 -6.46
N ARG A 347 16.08 18.27 -6.98
CA ARG A 347 15.60 19.64 -7.21
C ARG A 347 14.39 19.69 -8.15
N ASN A 348 14.39 18.88 -9.20
CA ASN A 348 13.23 18.77 -10.09
C ASN A 348 12.01 18.18 -9.39
N PHE A 349 12.23 17.22 -8.49
CA PHE A 349 11.14 16.68 -7.65
C PHE A 349 10.55 17.76 -6.74
N MET A 350 11.39 18.55 -6.09
CA MET A 350 10.96 19.66 -5.24
C MET A 350 10.23 20.77 -6.02
N GLY A 351 10.57 20.99 -7.28
CA GLY A 351 9.89 21.95 -8.17
C GLY A 351 8.39 21.69 -8.32
N ARG A 352 7.95 20.45 -8.14
CA ARG A 352 6.53 20.09 -8.09
C ARG A 352 5.78 20.81 -6.97
N PHE A 353 6.40 20.97 -5.82
CA PHE A 353 5.76 21.57 -4.63
C PHE A 353 5.91 23.09 -4.63
N ILE A 354 7.07 23.61 -5.07
CA ILE A 354 7.38 25.05 -5.01
C ILE A 354 6.71 25.80 -6.15
N ASN A 355 6.79 25.28 -7.38
CA ASN A 355 6.36 25.99 -8.59
C ASN A 355 5.12 25.35 -9.24
N GLN A 356 4.47 24.38 -8.61
CA GLN A 356 3.38 23.57 -9.17
C GLN A 356 3.72 22.93 -10.54
N ALA A 357 5.00 22.74 -10.81
CA ALA A 357 5.51 22.21 -12.07
C ALA A 357 5.40 20.68 -12.09
N HIS A 358 4.18 20.16 -12.26
CA HIS A 358 3.93 18.69 -12.23
C HIS A 358 4.78 17.90 -13.23
N ARG A 359 5.14 18.50 -14.38
CA ARG A 359 6.01 17.87 -15.38
C ARG A 359 7.47 17.70 -14.92
N SER A 360 7.90 18.38 -13.88
CA SER A 360 9.26 18.25 -13.36
C SER A 360 9.56 16.87 -12.78
N THR A 361 8.56 16.10 -12.37
CA THR A 361 8.71 14.71 -11.92
C THR A 361 9.23 13.77 -13.02
N TYR A 362 8.92 14.06 -14.29
CA TYR A 362 9.49 13.36 -15.43
C TYR A 362 11.02 13.44 -15.43
N TRP A 363 11.58 14.64 -15.23
CA TRP A 363 13.02 14.84 -15.14
C TRP A 363 13.65 14.18 -13.92
N THR A 364 12.94 14.11 -12.81
CA THR A 364 13.40 13.38 -11.61
C THR A 364 13.74 11.94 -11.95
N GLN A 365 12.84 11.24 -12.61
CA GLN A 365 13.01 9.84 -12.96
C GLN A 365 14.12 9.64 -14.01
N HIS A 366 14.12 10.44 -15.07
CA HIS A 366 15.12 10.35 -16.13
C HIS A 366 16.53 10.71 -15.65
N LEU A 367 16.70 11.77 -14.89
CA LEU A 367 18.01 12.13 -14.33
C LEU A 367 18.51 11.06 -13.34
N SER A 368 17.62 10.41 -12.59
CA SER A 368 18.00 9.28 -11.73
C SER A 368 18.51 8.10 -12.56
N ALA A 369 17.86 7.77 -13.68
CA ALA A 369 18.33 6.73 -14.59
C ALA A 369 19.68 7.07 -15.22
N LEU A 370 19.87 8.30 -15.66
CA LEU A 370 21.14 8.77 -16.20
C LEU A 370 22.26 8.79 -15.14
N SER A 371 21.91 8.99 -13.88
CA SER A 371 22.85 8.88 -12.78
C SER A 371 23.36 7.44 -12.58
N ALA A 372 22.52 6.44 -12.79
CA ALA A 372 22.92 5.03 -12.72
C ALA A 372 23.73 4.59 -13.94
N SER A 373 23.41 5.08 -15.12
CA SER A 373 23.97 4.65 -16.41
C SER A 373 25.10 5.54 -16.91
N VAL A 374 24.77 6.70 -17.45
CA VAL A 374 25.73 7.59 -18.16
C VAL A 374 26.72 8.29 -17.23
N ALA A 375 26.40 8.46 -15.95
CA ALA A 375 27.34 9.00 -14.98
C ALA A 375 28.55 8.07 -14.75
N ASN A 376 28.39 6.80 -14.95
CA ASN A 376 29.48 5.85 -14.92
C ASN A 376 30.29 5.93 -16.22
N ARG A 377 31.59 6.13 -16.11
CA ARG A 377 32.48 6.27 -17.28
C ARG A 377 32.72 4.93 -18.00
N VAL A 378 32.64 3.85 -17.25
CA VAL A 378 32.83 2.48 -17.75
C VAL A 378 31.64 1.65 -17.34
N PRO A 379 30.88 1.08 -18.27
CA PRO A 379 29.77 0.18 -17.93
C PRO A 379 30.23 -0.94 -17.00
N LEU A 380 29.46 -1.19 -15.97
CA LEU A 380 29.79 -2.24 -15.01
C LEU A 380 29.63 -3.60 -15.65
N LYS A 381 30.70 -4.41 -15.58
CA LYS A 381 30.75 -5.78 -16.11
C LYS A 381 30.64 -6.79 -14.96
N GLY A 382 30.14 -8.00 -15.28
CA GLY A 382 30.00 -9.05 -14.28
C GLY A 382 28.62 -9.07 -13.59
N LYS A 383 28.50 -9.84 -12.52
CA LYS A 383 27.26 -9.97 -11.78
C LYS A 383 27.10 -8.79 -10.82
N LEU A 384 26.04 -8.03 -10.99
CA LEU A 384 25.72 -6.90 -10.14
C LEU A 384 24.71 -7.33 -9.06
N TYR A 385 24.80 -6.76 -7.89
CA TYR A 385 23.90 -7.04 -6.77
C TYR A 385 23.32 -5.72 -6.25
N PRO A 386 22.30 -5.17 -6.93
CA PRO A 386 21.58 -4.04 -6.38
C PRO A 386 20.93 -4.41 -5.05
N ASN A 387 21.04 -3.53 -4.07
CA ASN A 387 20.53 -3.76 -2.75
C ASN A 387 19.31 -2.89 -2.47
N TYR A 388 18.41 -3.39 -1.62
CA TYR A 388 17.30 -2.60 -1.13
C TYR A 388 17.82 -1.44 -0.25
N PRO A 389 17.38 -0.18 -0.48
CA PRO A 389 17.79 0.95 0.34
C PRO A 389 17.39 0.75 1.81
N ASN A 390 18.37 0.61 2.70
CA ASN A 390 18.08 0.31 4.11
C ASN A 390 17.26 1.40 4.81
N PHE A 391 17.42 2.66 4.41
CA PHE A 391 16.65 3.78 4.95
C PHE A 391 15.18 3.77 4.52
N LEU A 392 14.83 3.09 3.41
CA LEU A 392 13.45 2.85 3.00
C LEU A 392 12.83 1.66 3.77
N ARG A 393 13.67 0.79 4.32
CA ARG A 393 13.14 -0.17 5.27
C ARG A 393 12.56 0.65 6.41
N ARG A 394 11.27 0.60 6.58
CA ARG A 394 10.63 1.02 7.81
C ARG A 394 11.11 0.08 8.92
N SER A 395 12.38 0.22 9.33
CA SER A 395 12.77 -0.12 10.69
C SER A 395 11.73 0.65 11.49
N GLY A 396 10.93 -0.05 12.26
CA GLY A 396 9.94 0.63 13.06
C GLY A 396 10.64 1.81 13.71
N SER A 397 10.45 3.00 13.15
CA SER A 397 10.95 4.23 13.71
C SER A 397 10.03 4.54 14.88
N VAL A 398 10.04 3.62 15.81
CA VAL A 398 9.49 3.82 17.13
C VAL A 398 10.28 4.98 17.67
N GLY A 399 9.62 6.08 17.85
CA GLY A 399 10.16 7.17 18.62
C GLY A 399 10.66 8.40 17.87
N ARG A 400 11.12 8.34 16.61
CA ARG A 400 11.71 9.55 15.97
C ARG A 400 10.74 10.73 15.88
N GLY A 401 9.45 10.48 15.65
CA GLY A 401 8.44 11.54 15.65
C GLY A 401 8.23 12.13 17.04
N GLY A 402 8.20 11.30 18.08
CA GLY A 402 8.14 11.71 19.48
C GLY A 402 9.38 12.48 19.92
N MET A 403 10.59 11.99 19.53
CA MET A 403 11.87 12.67 19.82
C MET A 403 11.90 14.09 19.22
N ILE A 404 11.46 14.25 17.96
CA ILE A 404 11.43 15.57 17.31
C ILE A 404 10.48 16.51 18.05
N GLY A 405 9.30 16.03 18.46
CA GLY A 405 8.35 16.83 19.25
C GLY A 405 8.97 17.32 20.56
N LYS A 406 9.49 16.42 21.38
CA LYS A 406 10.13 16.71 22.65
C LYS A 406 11.35 17.63 22.50
N LEU A 407 12.20 17.36 21.51
CA LEU A 407 13.37 18.17 21.24
C LEU A 407 12.98 19.58 20.74
N SER A 408 11.89 19.71 19.95
CA SER A 408 11.39 21.01 19.51
C SER A 408 10.84 21.86 20.65
N GLU A 409 10.16 21.23 21.60
CA GLU A 409 9.70 21.88 22.83
C GLU A 409 10.89 22.33 23.69
N TRP A 410 11.87 21.44 23.88
CA TRP A 410 13.06 21.75 24.68
C TRP A 410 13.91 22.88 24.07
N CYS A 411 14.11 22.85 22.75
CA CYS A 411 14.86 23.89 22.03
C CYS A 411 14.04 25.14 21.70
N SER A 412 12.75 25.15 21.99
CA SER A 412 11.81 26.23 21.61
C SER A 412 11.87 26.58 20.12
N THR A 413 11.96 25.57 19.25
CA THR A 413 12.11 25.72 17.80
C THR A 413 11.01 24.97 17.02
N SER A 414 10.90 25.24 15.72
CA SER A 414 10.00 24.47 14.86
C SER A 414 10.47 23.03 14.69
N GLN A 415 9.54 22.08 14.48
CA GLN A 415 9.90 20.68 14.22
C GLN A 415 10.77 20.50 12.96
N VAL A 416 10.70 21.42 11.99
CA VAL A 416 11.53 21.40 10.78
C VAL A 416 12.97 21.76 11.15
N ALA A 417 13.18 22.89 11.82
CA ALA A 417 14.49 23.31 12.29
C ALA A 417 15.10 22.28 13.25
N THR A 418 14.30 21.73 14.14
CA THR A 418 14.74 20.64 15.04
C THR A 418 15.27 19.42 14.28
N ARG A 419 14.58 19.03 13.21
CA ARG A 419 14.99 17.87 12.39
C ARG A 419 16.30 18.13 11.63
N GLU A 420 16.46 19.34 11.10
CA GLU A 420 17.59 19.71 10.25
C GLU A 420 18.84 20.09 11.07
N ASP A 421 18.66 20.87 12.12
CA ASP A 421 19.77 21.48 12.85
C ASP A 421 20.18 20.74 14.13
N PHE A 422 19.24 20.11 14.84
CA PHE A 422 19.51 19.53 16.15
C PHE A 422 19.51 17.99 16.18
N LEU A 423 18.58 17.34 15.46
CA LEU A 423 18.46 15.89 15.52
C LEU A 423 19.65 15.17 14.90
N GLN A 424 20.18 15.66 13.79
CA GLN A 424 21.31 15.01 13.10
C GLN A 424 22.61 15.08 13.92
N PRO A 425 23.02 16.22 14.48
CA PRO A 425 24.14 16.28 15.42
C PRO A 425 23.93 15.36 16.62
N LEU A 426 22.76 15.35 17.24
CA LEU A 426 22.46 14.50 18.39
C LEU A 426 22.59 13.01 18.06
N LEU A 427 22.07 12.58 16.91
CA LEU A 427 22.22 11.20 16.43
C LEU A 427 23.69 10.84 16.18
N THR A 428 24.48 11.76 15.63
CA THR A 428 25.91 11.53 15.37
C THR A 428 26.70 11.40 16.67
N LEU A 429 26.40 12.24 17.65
CA LEU A 429 27.06 12.19 18.96
C LEU A 429 26.70 10.92 19.75
N ALA A 430 25.50 10.40 19.58
CA ALA A 430 25.03 9.22 20.27
C ALA A 430 25.46 7.88 19.63
N GLN A 431 26.13 7.91 18.47
CA GLN A 431 26.62 6.67 17.83
C GLN A 431 27.73 6.00 18.66
N PRO A 432 27.82 4.65 18.63
CA PRO A 432 28.80 3.91 19.42
C PRO A 432 30.27 4.32 19.20
N ASP A 433 30.57 4.82 17.99
CA ASP A 433 31.92 5.28 17.60
C ASP A 433 32.24 6.71 18.07
N SER A 434 31.26 7.40 18.65
CA SER A 434 31.45 8.74 19.20
C SER A 434 31.97 8.69 20.64
N PRO A 435 32.80 9.67 21.08
CA PRO A 435 33.22 9.78 22.47
C PRO A 435 32.07 9.88 23.49
N LEU A 436 30.90 10.36 23.06
CA LEU A 436 29.67 10.45 23.86
C LEU A 436 28.72 9.29 23.62
N GLY A 437 29.08 8.35 22.75
CA GLY A 437 28.21 7.29 22.23
C GLY A 437 28.05 6.07 23.12
N ASN A 438 28.20 6.20 24.44
CA ASN A 438 27.93 5.10 25.36
C ASN A 438 26.40 4.86 25.46
N PRO A 439 25.89 3.70 25.01
CA PRO A 439 24.45 3.37 25.11
C PRO A 439 23.95 3.31 26.56
N GLU A 440 24.80 3.11 27.54
CA GLU A 440 24.43 3.07 28.96
C GLU A 440 24.39 4.46 29.62
N HIS A 441 24.71 5.51 28.88
CA HIS A 441 24.68 6.87 29.36
C HIS A 441 23.30 7.50 29.16
N PHE A 442 22.43 7.40 30.16
CA PHE A 442 21.01 7.77 30.07
C PHE A 442 20.73 9.25 30.35
N THR A 443 21.65 9.99 30.94
CA THR A 443 21.44 11.35 31.46
C THR A 443 20.84 12.29 30.43
N THR A 444 21.39 12.35 29.22
CA THR A 444 20.90 13.22 28.14
C THR A 444 19.48 12.86 27.72
N SER A 445 19.19 11.56 27.58
CA SER A 445 17.87 11.09 27.16
C SER A 445 16.82 11.32 28.25
N ILE A 446 17.17 11.17 29.51
CA ILE A 446 16.30 11.45 30.65
C ILE A 446 16.00 12.94 30.73
N HIS A 447 17.00 13.82 30.61
CA HIS A 447 16.81 15.29 30.58
C HIS A 447 15.92 15.77 29.46
N LEU A 448 16.02 15.15 28.26
CA LEU A 448 15.18 15.45 27.11
C LEU A 448 13.79 14.80 27.18
N GLY A 449 13.50 14.06 28.24
CA GLY A 449 12.22 13.39 28.43
C GLY A 449 11.98 12.25 27.43
N PHE A 450 13.02 11.63 26.89
CA PHE A 450 12.90 10.51 25.96
C PHE A 450 12.41 9.24 26.67
N THR A 451 11.71 8.37 25.96
CA THR A 451 11.35 7.03 26.44
C THR A 451 12.52 6.05 26.23
N ALA A 452 12.49 4.88 26.88
CA ALA A 452 13.46 3.82 26.64
C ALA A 452 13.58 3.43 25.15
N GLU A 453 12.45 3.42 24.42
CA GLU A 453 12.44 3.17 22.98
C GLU A 453 13.08 4.30 22.16
N GLU A 454 12.85 5.54 22.56
CA GLU A 454 13.46 6.72 21.93
C GLU A 454 14.97 6.75 22.18
N HIS A 455 15.40 6.44 23.39
CA HIS A 455 16.83 6.29 23.72
C HIS A 455 17.50 5.18 22.88
N LEU A 456 16.84 4.04 22.73
CA LEU A 456 17.32 2.96 21.87
C LEU A 456 17.43 3.40 20.39
N SER A 457 16.46 4.22 19.93
CA SER A 457 16.48 4.79 18.57
C SER A 457 17.59 5.82 18.41
N LEU A 458 17.91 6.58 19.43
CA LEU A 458 19.01 7.55 19.48
C LEU A 458 20.36 6.87 19.33
N THR A 459 20.58 5.76 20.04
CA THR A 459 21.82 4.98 20.01
C THR A 459 21.95 4.07 18.79
N GLY A 460 20.95 4.01 17.92
CA GLY A 460 20.95 3.20 16.71
C GLY A 460 20.85 1.68 16.93
N MET A 461 20.55 1.24 18.13
CA MET A 461 20.45 -0.19 18.48
C MET A 461 19.12 -0.79 18.01
N ALA A 462 19.16 -2.00 17.44
CA ALA A 462 17.97 -2.69 16.98
C ALA A 462 17.17 -3.29 18.15
N LYS A 463 15.86 -2.98 18.24
CA LYS A 463 14.95 -3.44 19.32
C LYS A 463 14.89 -4.97 19.49
N SER A 464 15.23 -5.73 18.45
CA SER A 464 15.16 -7.20 18.46
C SER A 464 16.33 -7.89 19.20
N ARG A 465 17.39 -7.17 19.51
CA ARG A 465 18.56 -7.74 20.18
C ARG A 465 18.31 -7.96 21.68
N ARG A 466 18.90 -9.01 22.25
CA ARG A 466 18.81 -9.29 23.69
C ARG A 466 19.40 -8.14 24.54
N SER A 467 20.57 -7.63 24.14
CA SER A 467 21.22 -6.47 24.77
C SER A 467 20.34 -5.22 24.78
N SER A 468 19.50 -5.03 23.77
CA SER A 468 18.58 -3.88 23.71
C SER A 468 17.45 -3.97 24.72
N LYS A 469 17.00 -5.19 25.05
CA LYS A 469 15.99 -5.40 26.10
C LYS A 469 16.58 -5.14 27.49
N GLU A 470 17.81 -5.58 27.72
CA GLU A 470 18.55 -5.33 28.97
C GLU A 470 18.80 -3.83 29.16
N LEU A 471 19.20 -3.14 28.08
CA LEU A 471 19.40 -1.69 28.08
C LEU A 471 18.11 -0.91 28.36
N MET A 472 16.97 -1.31 27.78
CA MET A 472 15.66 -0.68 28.05
C MET A 472 15.27 -0.84 29.52
N ALA A 473 15.46 -2.02 30.11
CA ALA A 473 15.19 -2.25 31.52
C ALA A 473 16.11 -1.40 32.45
N ALA A 474 17.38 -1.27 32.08
CA ALA A 474 18.31 -0.38 32.78
C ALA A 474 17.92 1.09 32.69
N TYR A 475 17.44 1.53 31.51
CA TYR A 475 16.93 2.87 31.29
C TYR A 475 15.71 3.17 32.17
N ASP A 476 14.73 2.27 32.18
CA ASP A 476 13.51 2.42 33.00
C ASP A 476 13.85 2.51 34.49
N ALA A 477 14.83 1.72 34.95
CA ALA A 477 15.31 1.80 36.32
C ALA A 477 16.02 3.13 36.63
N ALA A 478 16.80 3.65 35.70
CA ALA A 478 17.44 4.97 35.83
C ALA A 478 16.43 6.12 35.81
N TRP A 479 15.39 6.00 34.99
CA TRP A 479 14.29 6.97 34.95
C TRP A 479 13.55 7.06 36.30
N LEU A 480 13.20 5.92 36.89
CA LEU A 480 12.55 5.88 38.20
C LEU A 480 13.39 6.52 39.30
N LYS A 481 14.71 6.28 39.30
CA LYS A 481 15.63 6.95 40.26
C LYS A 481 15.63 8.47 40.10
N HIS A 482 15.67 8.94 38.85
CA HIS A 482 15.62 10.38 38.56
C HIS A 482 14.29 11.01 39.00
N GLU A 483 13.20 10.31 38.81
CA GLU A 483 11.86 10.76 39.23
C GLU A 483 11.76 10.82 40.76
N ASP A 484 12.31 9.86 41.48
CA ASP A 484 12.38 9.84 42.94
C ASP A 484 13.29 10.96 43.50
N GLU A 485 14.40 11.26 42.84
CA GLU A 485 15.31 12.34 43.21
C GLU A 485 14.67 13.73 43.01
N THR A 486 13.91 13.91 41.93
CA THR A 486 13.21 15.16 41.63
C THR A 486 11.96 15.36 42.47
N ARG A 487 11.36 14.29 43.00
CA ARG A 487 10.20 14.37 43.94
C ARG A 487 10.60 14.63 45.39
N ARG A 488 11.88 14.45 45.78
CA ARG A 488 12.31 14.80 47.13
C ARG A 488 12.22 16.31 47.31
N PRO A 489 11.47 16.84 48.30
CA PRO A 489 11.45 18.25 48.55
C PRO A 489 12.87 18.69 48.89
N THR A 490 13.39 19.65 48.17
CA THR A 490 14.63 20.37 48.54
C THR A 490 14.61 20.69 50.02
N PRO A 491 15.62 20.32 50.81
CA PRO A 491 15.67 20.73 52.22
C PRO A 491 15.51 22.25 52.23
N ARG A 492 14.52 22.75 52.97
CA ARG A 492 14.30 24.18 53.19
C ARG A 492 15.64 24.78 53.61
N SER A 493 16.24 25.59 52.76
CA SER A 493 17.31 26.48 53.15
C SER A 493 16.80 27.28 54.36
N GLU A 494 17.58 27.25 55.46
CA GLU A 494 17.29 28.08 56.63
C GLU A 494 17.06 29.52 56.19
N PRO A 495 16.06 30.23 56.76
CA PRO A 495 15.78 31.59 56.36
C PRO A 495 17.02 32.45 56.69
N VAL A 496 17.58 33.05 55.66
CA VAL A 496 18.61 34.10 55.81
C VAL A 496 17.99 35.18 56.66
N ARG A 497 18.55 35.44 57.84
CA ARG A 497 18.20 36.57 58.67
C ARG A 497 18.42 37.85 57.86
N VAL A 498 17.33 38.47 57.43
CA VAL A 498 17.35 39.82 56.90
C VAL A 498 17.68 40.76 58.03
N VAL A 499 18.84 41.39 57.99
CA VAL A 499 19.16 42.51 58.86
C VAL A 499 18.35 43.70 58.37
N GLU A 500 17.41 44.17 59.19
CA GLU A 500 16.66 45.37 58.90
C GLU A 500 17.57 46.61 59.00
N GLU A 501 17.76 47.29 57.87
CA GLU A 501 18.29 48.65 57.84
C GLU A 501 17.14 49.68 58.08
N PRO A 502 17.38 50.83 58.75
CA PRO A 502 16.30 51.72 59.22
C PRO A 502 15.69 52.54 58.09
N VAL A 503 14.39 52.61 58.17
CA VAL A 503 13.50 53.44 57.33
C VAL A 503 13.76 54.93 57.56
N HIS A 504 14.04 55.69 56.53
CA HIS A 504 13.86 57.12 56.50
C HIS A 504 12.55 57.47 55.76
N PRO A 505 11.76 58.38 56.34
CA PRO A 505 10.49 58.83 55.79
C PRO A 505 10.69 60.04 54.87
N HIS A 506 10.17 60.04 53.66
CA HIS A 506 9.85 61.29 52.95
C HIS A 506 8.64 61.15 52.03
N HIS A 507 7.69 61.89 52.43
CA HIS A 507 6.83 62.85 51.74
C HIS A 507 5.97 62.40 50.56
N ASP A 508 4.68 62.54 50.84
CA ASP A 508 3.58 62.71 49.91
C ASP A 508 3.82 63.83 48.89
N GLU A 509 3.48 63.63 47.68
CA GLU A 509 2.76 64.62 46.89
C GLU A 509 1.99 63.91 45.77
N ALA A 510 0.68 64.20 45.83
CA ALA A 510 -0.30 63.84 44.86
C ALA A 510 -0.18 64.73 43.63
N GLU A 511 -0.35 64.20 42.43
CA GLU A 511 -1.06 64.94 41.40
C GLU A 511 -1.71 63.94 40.41
N GLN A 512 -2.98 64.16 40.21
CA GLN A 512 -3.85 63.59 39.19
C GLN A 512 -3.44 64.17 37.84
N GLU A 513 -3.57 63.39 36.76
CA GLU A 513 -4.32 63.86 35.60
C GLU A 513 -4.51 62.78 34.55
N ASP A 514 -5.68 62.86 34.00
CA ASP A 514 -6.33 62.13 32.92
C ASP A 514 -5.54 61.94 31.64
N GLY A 515 -5.84 60.84 30.92
CA GLY A 515 -5.48 60.70 29.51
C GLY A 515 -5.87 59.37 28.86
N GLN A 516 -7.00 59.37 28.18
CA GLN A 516 -7.54 58.30 27.34
C GLN A 516 -6.54 57.79 26.27
N PRO A 517 -6.72 56.53 25.81
CA PRO A 517 -5.89 55.94 24.76
C PRO A 517 -6.42 56.26 23.36
N PRO A 518 -5.58 56.34 22.35
CA PRO A 518 -6.01 56.31 20.96
C PRO A 518 -6.05 54.88 20.39
N ALA A 519 -7.14 54.68 19.70
CA ALA A 519 -7.43 53.50 18.92
C ALA A 519 -6.59 53.43 17.63
N GLY A 520 -6.33 52.22 17.14
CA GLY A 520 -6.29 51.92 15.73
C GLY A 520 -4.90 51.71 15.10
N GLN A 521 -4.67 50.48 14.67
CA GLN A 521 -4.28 50.11 13.29
C GLN A 521 -3.85 48.65 13.28
N THR A 522 -4.73 47.77 12.75
CA THR A 522 -4.72 47.24 11.39
C THR A 522 -3.48 46.40 11.00
N THR A 523 -3.72 45.10 11.01
CA THR A 523 -3.25 44.05 10.10
C THR A 523 -2.27 44.44 9.00
N LEU A 524 -1.27 43.61 8.78
CA LEU A 524 -0.86 43.01 7.49
C LEU A 524 0.42 42.18 7.68
N PHE A 525 0.32 40.96 7.40
CA PHE A 525 0.98 39.91 6.61
C PHE A 525 0.97 38.58 7.34
#